data_dac7b9ac1de99a12d6cbdc4576e86be4
#
_entry.id   dac7b9ac1de99a12d6cbdc4576e86be4
#
_cell.length_a   1.000
_cell.length_b   1.000
_cell.length_c   1.000
_cell.angle_alpha   90.00
_cell.angle_beta   90.00
_cell.angle_gamma   90.00
#
_symmetry.space_group_name_H-M   'P 1'
#
loop_
_entity.id
_entity.type
_entity.pdbx_description
1 polymer ?
#
loop_
_entity_poly.entity_id
_entity_poly.type
_entity_poly.pdbx_seq_one_letter_code
_entity_poly.pdbx_strand_id
1 'polypeptide(L)'
;RGLGDVYKRQGQMGIEHALLPEKGIVTAGDCVIGADSHTCTYGALGAFSTGVGSTDMAAGMATGMAWFKVPAAIKFVLNGKLPPKVSGKDLILHIIGMIGVDGALYKSMEFTGPGVASLSMDDRLSICNMAIEAGAKNGIFPVDDVTKAYLKGRSQREPVFYEADPDAEYEKTIEIDLSALEPTVSYPHLPENTHPASEGKDIKIDQVVIGSCTNGRLEDMEAAYNILKGKHIAKGVRGIIIPATMAVYKECILRGWTTAFIDAGCIVSTPTCGPCLGGYMGILAEGERCVSTTNRNFVGRMGHVKSEVYLASPAT
;
A
#
# COMPACT_ATOMS: atom_id res chain seq x y z
N ARG A 1 -19.45 -20.98 -5.81
CA ARG A 1 -20.13 -20.15 -6.81
C ARG A 1 -19.47 -20.36 -8.17
N GLY A 2 -20.24 -20.45 -9.24
CA GLY A 2 -19.70 -20.76 -10.58
C GLY A 2 -19.16 -19.53 -11.31
N LEU A 3 -18.46 -19.77 -12.41
CA LEU A 3 -17.85 -18.72 -13.26
C LEU A 3 -18.83 -17.59 -13.65
N GLY A 4 -20.14 -17.86 -13.73
CA GLY A 4 -21.16 -16.86 -14.02
C GLY A 4 -21.26 -15.70 -13.02
N ASP A 5 -20.88 -15.89 -11.76
CA ASP A 5 -20.85 -14.81 -10.76
C ASP A 5 -19.68 -13.85 -10.98
N VAL A 6 -18.55 -14.34 -11.47
CA VAL A 6 -17.38 -13.51 -11.80
C VAL A 6 -17.73 -12.55 -12.93
N TYR A 7 -18.36 -13.02 -13.99
CA TYR A 7 -18.72 -12.20 -15.13
C TYR A 7 -19.84 -11.18 -14.84
N LYS A 8 -20.74 -11.49 -13.91
CA LYS A 8 -21.79 -10.54 -13.49
C LYS A 8 -21.25 -9.30 -12.75
N ARG A 9 -20.01 -9.33 -12.26
CA ARG A 9 -19.40 -8.28 -11.45
C ARG A 9 -18.19 -7.60 -12.09
N GLN A 10 -17.95 -7.81 -13.37
CA GLN A 10 -16.78 -7.25 -14.07
C GLN A 10 -16.60 -5.74 -13.87
N GLY A 11 -17.66 -4.95 -13.98
CA GLY A 11 -17.61 -3.51 -13.76
C GLY A 11 -17.46 -3.07 -12.29
N GLN A 12 -17.34 -4.00 -11.36
CA GLN A 12 -17.20 -3.75 -9.92
C GLN A 12 -15.92 -4.36 -9.34
N MET A 13 -15.02 -4.80 -10.19
CA MET A 13 -13.78 -5.45 -9.79
C MET A 13 -12.76 -4.44 -9.24
N GLY A 14 -11.76 -4.95 -8.53
CA GLY A 14 -10.64 -4.18 -8.01
C GLY A 14 -9.61 -5.10 -7.38
N ILE A 15 -8.46 -4.53 -7.06
CA ILE A 15 -7.43 -5.20 -6.29
C ILE A 15 -7.97 -5.39 -4.86
N GLU A 16 -7.86 -6.60 -4.32
CA GLU A 16 -8.47 -7.02 -3.04
C GLU A 16 -8.31 -5.99 -1.92
N HIS A 17 -7.07 -5.58 -1.64
CA HIS A 17 -6.77 -4.72 -0.50
C HIS A 17 -7.20 -3.24 -0.66
N ALA A 18 -7.66 -2.86 -1.84
CA ALA A 18 -8.35 -1.59 -2.07
C ALA A 18 -9.87 -1.79 -2.12
N LEU A 19 -10.33 -2.89 -2.74
CA LEU A 19 -11.75 -3.15 -2.97
C LEU A 19 -12.51 -3.48 -1.68
N LEU A 20 -11.96 -4.31 -0.79
CA LEU A 20 -12.66 -4.73 0.43
C LEU A 20 -12.95 -3.56 1.38
N PRO A 21 -11.99 -2.65 1.65
CA PRO A 21 -12.27 -1.40 2.36
C PRO A 21 -13.28 -0.50 1.64
N GLU A 22 -13.12 -0.32 0.32
CA GLU A 22 -14.02 0.52 -0.49
C GLU A 22 -15.49 0.05 -0.40
N LYS A 23 -15.70 -1.27 -0.38
CA LYS A 23 -17.03 -1.89 -0.28
C LYS A 23 -17.52 -2.06 1.16
N GLY A 24 -16.74 -1.67 2.16
CA GLY A 24 -17.09 -1.84 3.56
C GLY A 24 -17.29 -3.30 3.99
N ILE A 25 -16.64 -4.24 3.27
CA ILE A 25 -16.65 -5.67 3.60
C ILE A 25 -15.81 -5.91 4.86
N VAL A 26 -14.75 -5.15 5.02
CA VAL A 26 -13.91 -5.12 6.24
C VAL A 26 -14.19 -3.81 6.97
N THR A 27 -14.31 -3.88 8.28
CA THR A 27 -14.57 -2.72 9.15
C THR A 27 -13.75 -2.79 10.43
N ALA A 28 -13.80 -1.74 11.25
CA ALA A 28 -13.10 -1.70 12.54
C ALA A 28 -13.55 -2.83 13.47
N GLY A 29 -12.60 -3.40 14.20
CA GLY A 29 -12.83 -4.51 15.14
C GLY A 29 -12.89 -5.89 14.50
N ASP A 30 -12.78 -5.99 13.17
CA ASP A 30 -12.73 -7.29 12.51
C ASP A 30 -11.41 -8.04 12.79
N CYS A 31 -11.50 -9.36 12.79
CA CYS A 31 -10.36 -10.26 12.69
C CYS A 31 -10.36 -10.89 11.30
N VAL A 32 -9.39 -10.54 10.47
CA VAL A 32 -9.35 -10.94 9.06
C VAL A 32 -8.11 -11.75 8.76
N ILE A 33 -8.28 -12.92 8.18
CA ILE A 33 -7.19 -13.71 7.60
C ILE A 33 -7.35 -13.78 6.08
N GLY A 34 -6.26 -13.79 5.35
CA GLY A 34 -6.25 -13.92 3.89
C GLY A 34 -5.03 -14.71 3.42
N ALA A 35 -5.14 -15.33 2.25
CA ALA A 35 -4.02 -16.07 1.65
C ALA A 35 -2.99 -15.15 0.96
N ASP A 36 -3.23 -13.84 0.95
CA ASP A 36 -2.28 -12.83 0.50
C ASP A 36 -1.59 -12.15 1.69
N SER A 37 -0.28 -11.93 1.57
CA SER A 37 0.52 -11.34 2.65
C SER A 37 0.13 -9.89 2.98
N HIS A 38 -0.42 -9.13 2.01
CA HIS A 38 -0.86 -7.75 2.22
C HIS A 38 -2.26 -7.64 2.83
N THR A 39 -2.86 -8.75 3.28
CA THR A 39 -4.08 -8.73 4.11
C THR A 39 -3.92 -7.82 5.35
N CYS A 40 -2.70 -7.57 5.80
CA CYS A 40 -2.38 -6.61 6.87
C CYS A 40 -2.87 -5.18 6.62
N THR A 41 -3.21 -4.83 5.38
CA THR A 41 -3.73 -3.50 4.97
C THR A 41 -4.89 -3.00 5.81
N TYR A 42 -5.78 -3.90 6.25
CA TYR A 42 -7.03 -3.49 6.91
C TYR A 42 -6.84 -3.02 8.37
N GLY A 43 -5.63 -3.16 8.92
CA GLY A 43 -5.29 -2.53 10.19
C GLY A 43 -5.39 -1.00 10.16
N ALA A 44 -5.36 -0.39 8.98
CA ALA A 44 -5.67 1.03 8.79
C ALA A 44 -7.11 1.41 9.21
N LEU A 45 -8.02 0.44 9.22
CA LEU A 45 -9.41 0.60 9.67
C LEU A 45 -9.59 0.25 11.16
N GLY A 46 -8.53 -0.16 11.87
CA GLY A 46 -8.61 -0.69 13.22
C GLY A 46 -9.05 -2.17 13.27
N ALA A 47 -8.81 -2.95 12.22
CA ALA A 47 -9.01 -4.38 12.18
C ALA A 47 -7.70 -5.13 12.51
N PHE A 48 -7.76 -6.24 13.24
CA PHE A 48 -6.64 -7.18 13.25
C PHE A 48 -6.68 -7.99 11.96
N SER A 49 -5.73 -7.75 11.08
CA SER A 49 -5.70 -8.40 9.77
C SER A 49 -4.31 -8.88 9.42
N THR A 50 -4.20 -10.11 8.92
CA THR A 50 -2.91 -10.73 8.61
C THR A 50 -2.99 -11.76 7.50
N GLY A 51 -1.90 -11.88 6.75
CA GLY A 51 -1.71 -12.96 5.79
C GLY A 51 -1.38 -14.29 6.48
N VAL A 52 -1.91 -15.37 5.92
CA VAL A 52 -1.65 -16.76 6.35
C VAL A 52 -1.34 -17.62 5.14
N GLY A 53 -0.75 -18.80 5.37
CA GLY A 53 -0.53 -19.77 4.29
C GLY A 53 -1.83 -20.27 3.68
N SER A 54 -1.79 -20.71 2.43
CA SER A 54 -2.99 -21.22 1.73
C SER A 54 -3.63 -22.41 2.45
N THR A 55 -2.84 -23.27 3.08
CA THR A 55 -3.33 -24.41 3.88
C THR A 55 -4.06 -23.93 5.15
N ASP A 56 -3.49 -22.94 5.85
CA ASP A 56 -4.11 -22.36 7.04
C ASP A 56 -5.41 -21.63 6.67
N MET A 57 -5.41 -20.94 5.51
CA MET A 57 -6.63 -20.31 4.99
C MET A 57 -7.71 -21.34 4.68
N ALA A 58 -7.36 -22.45 4.04
CA ALA A 58 -8.30 -23.54 3.75
C ALA A 58 -8.85 -24.16 5.05
N ALA A 59 -8.01 -24.38 6.07
CA ALA A 59 -8.43 -24.85 7.38
C ALA A 59 -9.37 -23.85 8.06
N GLY A 60 -9.03 -22.55 8.03
CA GLY A 60 -9.88 -21.49 8.56
C GLY A 60 -11.26 -21.43 7.89
N MET A 61 -11.31 -21.59 6.56
CA MET A 61 -12.57 -21.66 5.81
C MET A 61 -13.40 -22.90 6.16
N ALA A 62 -12.77 -24.05 6.43
CA ALA A 62 -13.43 -25.29 6.75
C ALA A 62 -13.94 -25.33 8.18
N THR A 63 -13.20 -24.77 9.13
CA THR A 63 -13.47 -24.88 10.57
C THR A 63 -14.07 -23.63 11.20
N GLY A 64 -13.95 -22.48 10.53
CA GLY A 64 -14.29 -21.18 11.10
C GLY A 64 -13.30 -20.69 12.16
N MET A 65 -12.16 -21.35 12.32
CA MET A 65 -11.18 -21.08 13.38
C MET A 65 -9.76 -21.01 12.84
N ALA A 66 -8.95 -20.11 13.43
CA ALA A 66 -7.51 -20.08 13.28
C ALA A 66 -6.90 -19.76 14.65
N TRP A 67 -5.69 -20.28 14.93
CA TRP A 67 -4.99 -19.92 16.15
C TRP A 67 -3.78 -19.04 15.82
N PHE A 68 -3.47 -18.12 16.70
CA PHE A 68 -2.29 -17.28 16.62
C PHE A 68 -1.59 -17.22 17.97
N LYS A 69 -0.27 -17.18 17.94
CA LYS A 69 0.46 -16.60 19.07
C LYS A 69 0.19 -15.10 19.03
N VAL A 70 -0.28 -14.52 20.14
CA VAL A 70 -0.46 -13.06 20.23
C VAL A 70 0.89 -12.39 19.95
N PRO A 71 0.99 -11.54 18.90
CA PRO A 71 2.25 -10.89 18.59
C PRO A 71 2.59 -9.82 19.63
N ALA A 72 3.87 -9.69 19.99
CA ALA A 72 4.34 -8.51 20.70
C ALA A 72 4.16 -7.28 19.81
N ALA A 73 4.00 -6.10 20.40
CA ALA A 73 3.79 -4.87 19.67
C ALA A 73 5.01 -3.95 19.71
N ILE A 74 5.29 -3.29 18.57
CA ILE A 74 6.19 -2.14 18.48
C ILE A 74 5.30 -0.90 18.28
N LYS A 75 5.50 0.09 19.15
CA LYS A 75 4.78 1.35 19.12
C LYS A 75 5.54 2.40 18.32
N PHE A 76 4.91 2.95 17.28
CA PHE A 76 5.42 4.08 16.51
C PHE A 76 4.63 5.34 16.89
N VAL A 77 5.29 6.28 17.54
CA VAL A 77 4.69 7.57 17.94
C VAL A 77 4.99 8.60 16.86
N LEU A 78 3.98 8.98 16.11
CA LEU A 78 4.08 9.91 15.00
C LEU A 78 3.81 11.34 15.49
N ASN A 79 4.78 12.24 15.28
CA ASN A 79 4.70 13.64 15.64
C ASN A 79 4.75 14.53 14.40
N GLY A 80 4.17 15.73 14.46
CA GLY A 80 4.18 16.67 13.34
C GLY A 80 3.24 16.29 12.19
N LYS A 81 3.59 16.74 10.97
CA LYS A 81 2.82 16.50 9.73
C LYS A 81 3.77 16.23 8.57
N LEU A 82 3.33 15.43 7.61
CA LEU A 82 4.08 15.18 6.38
C LEU A 82 4.29 16.47 5.58
N PRO A 83 5.51 16.71 5.08
CA PRO A 83 5.79 17.81 4.16
C PRO A 83 5.04 17.63 2.81
N PRO A 84 4.90 18.70 2.02
CA PRO A 84 4.34 18.58 0.67
C PRO A 84 5.10 17.54 -0.17
N LYS A 85 4.36 16.71 -0.91
CA LYS A 85 4.85 15.61 -1.76
C LYS A 85 5.43 14.40 -1.00
N VAL A 86 5.41 14.41 0.31
CA VAL A 86 5.68 13.23 1.14
C VAL A 86 4.36 12.59 1.55
N SER A 87 4.27 11.28 1.47
CA SER A 87 3.05 10.50 1.72
C SER A 87 3.28 9.37 2.72
N GLY A 88 2.24 8.64 3.06
CA GLY A 88 2.36 7.42 3.86
C GLY A 88 3.31 6.39 3.27
N LYS A 89 3.48 6.36 1.94
CA LYS A 89 4.48 5.52 1.28
C LYS A 89 5.90 5.87 1.69
N ASP A 90 6.24 7.15 1.73
CA ASP A 90 7.56 7.62 2.14
C ASP A 90 7.80 7.30 3.61
N LEU A 91 6.79 7.48 4.47
CA LEU A 91 6.85 7.13 5.89
C LEU A 91 7.14 5.63 6.10
N ILE A 92 6.40 4.74 5.44
CA ILE A 92 6.62 3.30 5.64
C ILE A 92 7.95 2.84 5.06
N LEU A 93 8.41 3.40 3.94
CA LEU A 93 9.75 3.14 3.41
C LEU A 93 10.82 3.60 4.39
N HIS A 94 10.69 4.79 4.98
CA HIS A 94 11.59 5.29 6.03
C HIS A 94 11.63 4.34 7.23
N ILE A 95 10.48 3.86 7.71
CA ILE A 95 10.39 2.91 8.82
C ILE A 95 11.11 1.60 8.47
N ILE A 96 10.84 1.03 7.29
CA ILE A 96 11.47 -0.22 6.86
C ILE A 96 12.99 -0.03 6.74
N GLY A 97 13.45 1.10 6.20
CA GLY A 97 14.88 1.45 6.17
C GLY A 97 15.52 1.56 7.56
N MET A 98 14.75 2.03 8.55
CA MET A 98 15.23 2.18 9.94
C MET A 98 15.33 0.85 10.69
N ILE A 99 14.35 -0.05 10.52
CA ILE A 99 14.26 -1.28 11.33
C ILE A 99 14.65 -2.55 10.59
N GLY A 100 14.78 -2.50 9.26
CA GLY A 100 15.06 -3.64 8.39
C GLY A 100 13.81 -4.46 8.01
N VAL A 101 13.97 -5.37 7.05
CA VAL A 101 12.89 -6.25 6.56
C VAL A 101 12.42 -7.29 7.60
N ASP A 102 13.17 -7.50 8.66
CA ASP A 102 12.86 -8.43 9.77
C ASP A 102 12.70 -7.70 11.12
N GLY A 103 12.78 -6.37 11.14
CA GLY A 103 12.74 -5.58 12.38
C GLY A 103 11.46 -5.71 13.18
N ALA A 104 10.36 -6.06 12.51
CA ALA A 104 9.06 -6.35 13.13
C ALA A 104 8.61 -7.81 12.93
N LEU A 105 9.56 -8.75 12.75
CA LEU A 105 9.24 -10.15 12.47
C LEU A 105 8.29 -10.73 13.50
N TYR A 106 7.11 -11.18 13.03
CA TYR A 106 6.01 -11.71 13.84
C TYR A 106 5.49 -10.73 14.93
N LYS A 107 5.59 -9.42 14.72
CA LYS A 107 5.11 -8.40 15.66
C LYS A 107 3.94 -7.61 15.07
N SER A 108 3.22 -6.89 15.90
CA SER A 108 2.26 -5.88 15.49
C SER A 108 2.96 -4.51 15.47
N MET A 109 2.78 -3.73 14.42
CA MET A 109 3.23 -2.35 14.32
C MET A 109 2.05 -1.45 14.66
N GLU A 110 2.06 -0.82 15.84
CA GLU A 110 1.01 0.09 16.27
C GLU A 110 1.44 1.54 16.03
N PHE A 111 0.64 2.27 15.26
CA PHE A 111 0.87 3.66 14.92
C PHE A 111 0.02 4.58 15.78
N THR A 112 0.62 5.51 16.50
CA THR A 112 -0.05 6.39 17.46
C THR A 112 0.58 7.77 17.42
N GLY A 113 0.16 8.65 18.30
CA GLY A 113 0.69 10.02 18.43
C GLY A 113 -0.13 11.07 17.69
N PRO A 114 0.14 12.35 17.95
CA PRO A 114 -0.66 13.46 17.44
C PRO A 114 -0.59 13.62 15.91
N GLY A 115 0.48 13.13 15.29
CA GLY A 115 0.66 13.15 13.84
C GLY A 115 -0.33 12.26 13.08
N VAL A 116 -0.87 11.21 13.72
CA VAL A 116 -1.84 10.28 13.09
C VAL A 116 -3.05 11.01 12.49
N ALA A 117 -3.57 12.02 13.20
CA ALA A 117 -4.73 12.79 12.73
C ALA A 117 -4.45 13.58 11.43
N SER A 118 -3.19 13.76 11.05
CA SER A 118 -2.80 14.45 9.80
C SER A 118 -2.69 13.50 8.59
N LEU A 119 -2.70 12.19 8.82
CA LEU A 119 -2.61 11.18 7.77
C LEU A 119 -3.99 10.89 7.18
N SER A 120 -4.09 10.91 5.86
CA SER A 120 -5.29 10.46 5.16
C SER A 120 -5.53 8.96 5.35
N MET A 121 -6.73 8.48 4.98
CA MET A 121 -6.97 7.02 4.97
C MET A 121 -6.12 6.31 3.93
N ASP A 122 -5.85 6.94 2.79
CA ASP A 122 -5.01 6.36 1.73
C ASP A 122 -3.56 6.21 2.21
N ASP A 123 -3.02 7.18 2.99
CA ASP A 123 -1.73 7.06 3.67
C ASP A 123 -1.71 5.88 4.64
N ARG A 124 -2.71 5.79 5.54
CA ARG A 124 -2.79 4.71 6.56
C ARG A 124 -2.90 3.33 5.91
N LEU A 125 -3.69 3.21 4.84
CA LEU A 125 -3.83 1.97 4.07
C LEU A 125 -2.50 1.57 3.41
N SER A 126 -1.73 2.52 2.89
CA SER A 126 -0.40 2.28 2.31
C SER A 126 0.61 1.84 3.37
N ILE A 127 0.60 2.47 4.55
CA ILE A 127 1.48 2.13 5.68
C ILE A 127 1.18 0.70 6.16
N CYS A 128 -0.07 0.39 6.44
CA CYS A 128 -0.46 -0.96 6.89
C CYS A 128 -0.23 -2.01 5.82
N ASN A 129 -0.43 -1.69 4.53
CA ASN A 129 -0.14 -2.60 3.42
C ASN A 129 1.32 -3.08 3.43
N MET A 130 2.26 -2.18 3.72
CA MET A 130 3.68 -2.50 3.72
C MET A 130 4.25 -2.92 5.09
N ALA A 131 3.44 -3.07 6.11
CA ALA A 131 3.91 -3.58 7.41
C ALA A 131 4.54 -4.98 7.29
N ILE A 132 4.02 -5.82 6.40
CA ILE A 132 4.59 -7.14 6.12
C ILE A 132 6.00 -7.06 5.54
N GLU A 133 6.39 -5.97 4.89
CA GLU A 133 7.75 -5.80 4.35
C GLU A 133 8.80 -5.55 5.43
N ALA A 134 8.37 -5.26 6.67
CA ALA A 134 9.19 -5.29 7.88
C ALA A 134 9.07 -6.61 8.65
N GLY A 135 8.40 -7.63 8.09
CA GLY A 135 8.15 -8.92 8.75
C GLY A 135 6.95 -8.92 9.71
N ALA A 136 6.21 -7.83 9.82
CA ALA A 136 5.11 -7.71 10.78
C ALA A 136 3.91 -8.60 10.42
N LYS A 137 3.16 -9.01 11.45
CA LYS A 137 1.86 -9.65 11.28
C LYS A 137 0.82 -8.67 10.78
N ASN A 138 0.83 -7.44 11.29
CA ASN A 138 -0.02 -6.35 10.85
C ASN A 138 0.59 -4.99 11.20
N GLY A 139 0.10 -3.95 10.53
CA GLY A 139 0.16 -2.58 11.02
C GLY A 139 -1.24 -2.19 11.47
N ILE A 140 -1.38 -1.41 12.53
CA ILE A 140 -2.69 -0.99 13.04
C ILE A 140 -2.69 0.49 13.43
N PHE A 141 -3.78 1.17 13.09
CA PHE A 141 -4.07 2.55 13.49
C PHE A 141 -5.25 2.59 14.46
N PRO A 142 -5.28 3.56 15.38
CA PRO A 142 -6.46 3.82 16.20
C PRO A 142 -7.62 4.30 15.32
N VAL A 143 -8.84 4.02 15.77
CA VAL A 143 -10.05 4.46 15.07
C VAL A 143 -10.40 5.87 15.52
N ASP A 144 -9.84 6.85 14.85
CA ASP A 144 -10.12 8.27 15.06
C ASP A 144 -11.25 8.79 14.14
N ASP A 145 -11.44 10.11 14.13
CA ASP A 145 -12.49 10.74 13.32
C ASP A 145 -12.26 10.58 11.81
N VAL A 146 -11.01 10.47 11.36
CA VAL A 146 -10.66 10.20 9.94
C VAL A 146 -11.15 8.81 9.55
N THR A 147 -10.85 7.79 10.38
CA THR A 147 -11.31 6.42 10.15
C THR A 147 -12.84 6.31 10.25
N LYS A 148 -13.46 6.94 11.26
CA LYS A 148 -14.92 6.97 11.40
C LYS A 148 -15.61 7.61 10.20
N ALA A 149 -15.08 8.72 9.69
CA ALA A 149 -15.59 9.37 8.49
C ALA A 149 -15.47 8.49 7.25
N TYR A 150 -14.37 7.74 7.11
CA TYR A 150 -14.19 6.80 6.02
C TYR A 150 -15.17 5.63 6.10
N LEU A 151 -15.40 5.05 7.27
CA LEU A 151 -16.31 3.92 7.49
C LEU A 151 -17.79 4.30 7.32
N LYS A 152 -18.14 5.56 7.58
CA LYS A 152 -19.52 6.04 7.52
C LYS A 152 -20.15 5.84 6.15
N GLY A 153 -21.23 5.07 6.10
CA GLY A 153 -21.95 4.74 4.87
C GLY A 153 -21.28 3.69 3.99
N ARG A 154 -20.10 3.17 4.39
CA ARG A 154 -19.43 2.04 3.72
C ARG A 154 -19.62 0.72 4.45
N SER A 155 -19.43 0.72 5.77
CA SER A 155 -19.48 -0.51 6.58
C SER A 155 -20.79 -1.27 6.38
N GLN A 156 -20.70 -2.56 6.10
CA GLN A 156 -21.85 -3.46 5.92
C GLN A 156 -22.38 -4.03 7.24
N ARG A 157 -21.68 -3.75 8.35
CA ARG A 157 -22.06 -4.11 9.72
C ARG A 157 -21.57 -3.05 10.69
N GLU A 158 -22.04 -3.10 11.91
CA GLU A 158 -21.64 -2.17 12.96
C GLU A 158 -20.15 -2.32 13.27
N PRO A 159 -19.34 -1.25 13.19
CA PRO A 159 -17.93 -1.29 13.55
C PRO A 159 -17.76 -1.35 15.08
N VAL A 160 -16.77 -2.11 15.54
CA VAL A 160 -16.38 -2.16 16.95
C VAL A 160 -15.02 -1.47 17.10
N PHE A 161 -14.91 -0.56 18.06
CA PHE A 161 -13.71 0.22 18.30
C PHE A 161 -12.97 -0.32 19.50
N TYR A 162 -11.71 -0.68 19.30
CA TYR A 162 -10.79 -1.08 20.35
C TYR A 162 -9.69 -0.03 20.50
N GLU A 163 -9.28 0.19 21.73
CA GLU A 163 -8.16 1.05 22.10
C GLU A 163 -7.20 0.25 22.97
N ALA A 164 -5.92 0.62 22.96
CA ALA A 164 -4.95 0.01 23.84
C ALA A 164 -5.27 0.36 25.29
N ASP A 165 -5.10 -0.61 26.19
CA ASP A 165 -5.22 -0.37 27.62
C ASP A 165 -4.18 0.67 28.09
N PRO A 166 -4.47 1.48 29.14
CA PRO A 166 -3.52 2.49 29.63
C PRO A 166 -2.18 1.91 30.12
N ASP A 167 -2.16 0.64 30.50
CA ASP A 167 -1.01 -0.12 30.97
C ASP A 167 -0.46 -1.10 29.93
N ALA A 168 -0.85 -0.94 28.65
CA ALA A 168 -0.38 -1.79 27.56
C ALA A 168 1.16 -1.75 27.45
N GLU A 169 1.77 -2.93 27.43
CA GLU A 169 3.21 -3.11 27.30
C GLU A 169 3.62 -3.24 25.83
N TYR A 170 4.70 -2.54 25.47
CA TYR A 170 5.29 -2.58 24.13
C TYR A 170 6.72 -3.08 24.21
N GLU A 171 7.13 -3.94 23.28
CA GLU A 171 8.52 -4.40 23.21
C GLU A 171 9.48 -3.25 22.92
N LYS A 172 9.02 -2.30 22.08
CA LYS A 172 9.79 -1.11 21.70
C LYS A 172 8.86 0.04 21.39
N THR A 173 9.27 1.26 21.75
CA THR A 173 8.63 2.51 21.31
C THR A 173 9.63 3.30 20.46
N ILE A 174 9.17 3.75 19.29
CA ILE A 174 9.96 4.54 18.33
C ILE A 174 9.19 5.83 18.05
N GLU A 175 9.83 6.96 18.22
CA GLU A 175 9.28 8.26 17.87
C GLU A 175 9.75 8.69 16.49
N ILE A 176 8.82 9.24 15.68
CA ILE A 176 9.09 9.72 14.33
C ILE A 176 8.52 11.13 14.19
N ASP A 177 9.37 12.06 13.80
CA ASP A 177 8.96 13.40 13.38
C ASP A 177 8.60 13.38 11.88
N LEU A 178 7.31 13.39 11.59
CA LEU A 178 6.80 13.41 10.21
C LEU A 178 7.30 14.62 9.42
N SER A 179 7.55 15.76 10.09
CA SER A 179 7.98 16.99 9.43
C SER A 179 9.44 16.95 8.97
N ALA A 180 10.22 16.02 9.47
CA ALA A 180 11.61 15.80 9.06
C ALA A 180 11.75 14.83 7.87
N LEU A 181 10.66 14.19 7.44
CA LEU A 181 10.69 13.22 6.34
C LEU A 181 10.84 13.93 5.00
N GLU A 182 11.52 13.27 4.08
CA GLU A 182 11.70 13.70 2.71
C GLU A 182 11.27 12.61 1.72
N PRO A 183 11.04 12.92 0.44
CA PRO A 183 10.74 11.92 -0.57
C PRO A 183 11.78 10.81 -0.56
N THR A 184 11.31 9.57 -0.36
CA THR A 184 12.14 8.40 -0.09
C THR A 184 12.01 7.38 -1.20
N VAL A 185 13.13 6.82 -1.64
CA VAL A 185 13.18 5.73 -2.62
C VAL A 185 13.88 4.52 -1.99
N SER A 186 13.25 3.35 -2.12
CA SER A 186 13.92 2.09 -1.79
C SER A 186 14.60 1.53 -3.03
N TYR A 187 15.91 1.32 -2.95
CA TYR A 187 16.73 0.79 -4.04
C TYR A 187 16.65 -0.75 -4.09
N PRO A 188 16.95 -1.36 -5.26
CA PRO A 188 17.01 -2.81 -5.37
C PRO A 188 18.08 -3.41 -4.43
N HIS A 189 17.88 -4.63 -3.89
CA HIS A 189 16.73 -5.53 -4.16
C HIS A 189 15.96 -5.84 -2.86
N LEU A 190 15.98 -4.93 -1.88
CA LEU A 190 15.24 -5.05 -0.62
C LEU A 190 14.54 -3.73 -0.28
N PRO A 191 13.31 -3.77 0.28
CA PRO A 191 12.59 -2.56 0.68
C PRO A 191 13.31 -1.71 1.73
N GLU A 192 14.22 -2.28 2.51
CA GLU A 192 15.02 -1.57 3.54
C GLU A 192 16.15 -0.72 2.96
N ASN A 193 16.51 -0.91 1.69
CA ASN A 193 17.60 -0.15 1.06
C ASN A 193 17.11 1.27 0.66
N THR A 194 16.78 2.08 1.65
CA THR A 194 16.13 3.38 1.46
C THR A 194 17.13 4.53 1.39
N HIS A 195 16.86 5.45 0.48
CA HIS A 195 17.64 6.66 0.22
C HIS A 195 16.73 7.85 -0.02
N PRO A 196 17.19 9.08 0.24
CA PRO A 196 16.54 10.28 -0.26
C PRO A 196 16.40 10.23 -1.78
N ALA A 197 15.24 10.60 -2.32
CA ALA A 197 15.02 10.63 -3.77
C ALA A 197 16.03 11.52 -4.52
N SER A 198 16.59 12.52 -3.84
CA SER A 198 17.62 13.42 -4.38
C SER A 198 18.93 12.71 -4.77
N GLU A 199 19.22 11.56 -4.19
CA GLU A 199 20.42 10.76 -4.51
C GLU A 199 20.28 9.97 -5.82
N GLY A 200 19.05 9.74 -6.28
CA GLY A 200 18.75 8.95 -7.49
C GLY A 200 18.80 9.73 -8.82
N LYS A 201 19.21 10.97 -8.84
CA LYS A 201 19.10 11.87 -10.02
C LYS A 201 19.79 11.36 -11.29
N ASP A 202 20.88 10.62 -11.15
CA ASP A 202 21.67 10.10 -12.26
C ASP A 202 21.26 8.68 -12.70
N ILE A 203 20.28 8.07 -12.01
CA ILE A 203 19.80 6.74 -12.35
C ILE A 203 18.82 6.86 -13.52
N LYS A 204 19.21 6.27 -14.66
CA LYS A 204 18.31 6.16 -15.82
C LYS A 204 17.32 5.03 -15.59
N ILE A 205 16.06 5.29 -15.90
CA ILE A 205 14.96 4.36 -15.77
C ILE A 205 14.33 4.05 -17.13
N ASP A 206 13.79 2.86 -17.29
CA ASP A 206 13.12 2.37 -18.50
C ASP A 206 11.60 2.33 -18.36
N GLN A 207 11.13 2.25 -17.10
CA GLN A 207 9.70 2.12 -16.79
C GLN A 207 9.32 2.83 -15.50
N VAL A 208 8.08 3.35 -15.49
CA VAL A 208 7.40 3.82 -14.28
C VAL A 208 6.07 3.08 -14.15
N VAL A 209 5.79 2.56 -12.95
CA VAL A 209 4.48 1.95 -12.62
C VAL A 209 3.87 2.69 -11.44
N ILE A 210 2.69 3.28 -11.65
CA ILE A 210 1.93 3.96 -10.60
C ILE A 210 0.61 3.23 -10.39
N GLY A 211 0.37 2.75 -9.17
CA GLY A 211 -0.83 2.01 -8.84
C GLY A 211 -0.60 0.91 -7.82
N SER A 212 -1.28 -0.21 -7.97
CA SER A 212 -1.33 -1.39 -7.10
C SER A 212 -2.23 -1.22 -5.86
N CYS A 213 -2.30 -2.26 -5.02
CA CYS A 213 -2.99 -2.18 -3.72
C CYS A 213 -2.36 -1.19 -2.75
N THR A 214 -1.09 -0.84 -2.96
CA THR A 214 -0.35 0.10 -2.11
C THR A 214 -0.73 1.54 -2.45
N ASN A 215 -0.57 1.94 -3.73
CA ASN A 215 -0.73 3.32 -4.17
C ASN A 215 -1.49 3.43 -5.51
N GLY A 216 -2.68 2.84 -5.54
CA GLY A 216 -3.61 2.95 -6.68
C GLY A 216 -4.97 3.56 -6.30
N ARG A 217 -5.06 4.22 -5.14
CA ARG A 217 -6.27 4.89 -4.66
C ARG A 217 -6.41 6.27 -5.26
N LEU A 218 -7.49 6.96 -4.93
CA LEU A 218 -7.82 8.22 -5.59
C LEU A 218 -6.80 9.33 -5.32
N GLU A 219 -6.30 9.45 -4.10
CA GLU A 219 -5.27 10.43 -3.75
C GLU A 219 -3.94 10.14 -4.46
N ASP A 220 -3.59 8.87 -4.67
CA ASP A 220 -2.41 8.46 -5.44
C ASP A 220 -2.51 8.89 -6.90
N MET A 221 -3.69 8.67 -7.50
CA MET A 221 -3.96 9.10 -8.89
C MET A 221 -3.93 10.62 -9.00
N GLU A 222 -4.44 11.36 -8.01
CA GLU A 222 -4.38 12.81 -7.96
C GLU A 222 -2.92 13.31 -7.87
N ALA A 223 -2.11 12.70 -7.02
CA ALA A 223 -0.70 13.03 -6.90
C ALA A 223 0.04 12.84 -8.23
N ALA A 224 -0.17 11.70 -8.90
CA ALA A 224 0.38 11.42 -10.22
C ALA A 224 -0.11 12.42 -11.29
N TYR A 225 -1.42 12.73 -11.30
CA TYR A 225 -2.00 13.73 -12.20
C TYR A 225 -1.37 15.10 -12.03
N ASN A 226 -1.20 15.56 -10.79
CA ASN A 226 -0.63 16.87 -10.50
C ASN A 226 0.83 17.00 -10.97
N ILE A 227 1.56 15.88 -11.07
CA ILE A 227 2.92 15.85 -11.60
C ILE A 227 2.91 15.79 -13.14
N LEU A 228 2.05 14.98 -13.74
CA LEU A 228 2.06 14.66 -15.17
C LEU A 228 1.25 15.62 -16.04
N LYS A 229 0.28 16.34 -15.47
CA LYS A 229 -0.57 17.27 -16.21
C LYS A 229 0.23 18.25 -17.04
N GLY A 230 -0.03 18.26 -18.36
CA GLY A 230 0.62 19.15 -19.31
C GLY A 230 2.11 18.86 -19.56
N LYS A 231 2.57 17.67 -19.15
CA LYS A 231 3.94 17.20 -19.40
C LYS A 231 3.92 15.89 -20.19
N HIS A 232 5.10 15.50 -20.67
CA HIS A 232 5.30 14.20 -21.31
C HIS A 232 6.39 13.41 -20.59
N ILE A 233 6.23 12.10 -20.52
CA ILE A 233 7.27 11.19 -20.04
C ILE A 233 8.48 11.24 -20.99
N ALA A 234 9.66 10.94 -20.47
CA ALA A 234 10.89 10.95 -21.26
C ALA A 234 10.82 9.90 -22.39
N LYS A 235 11.42 10.23 -23.54
CA LYS A 235 11.48 9.30 -24.67
C LYS A 235 12.22 8.01 -24.27
N GLY A 236 11.59 6.87 -24.54
CA GLY A 236 12.12 5.55 -24.21
C GLY A 236 11.65 5.02 -22.87
N VAL A 237 10.99 5.82 -22.03
CA VAL A 237 10.40 5.37 -20.77
C VAL A 237 8.97 4.89 -21.00
N ARG A 238 8.60 3.76 -20.40
CA ARG A 238 7.21 3.28 -20.36
C ARG A 238 6.52 3.77 -19.09
N GLY A 239 5.40 4.48 -19.22
CA GLY A 239 4.55 4.87 -18.10
C GLY A 239 3.31 3.98 -18.01
N ILE A 240 3.07 3.35 -16.87
CA ILE A 240 1.92 2.46 -16.64
C ILE A 240 1.17 2.95 -15.41
N ILE A 241 -0.10 3.31 -15.59
CA ILE A 241 -0.99 3.78 -14.52
C ILE A 241 -2.05 2.71 -14.26
N ILE A 242 -2.21 2.29 -13.01
CA ILE A 242 -3.12 1.22 -12.61
C ILE A 242 -3.98 1.68 -11.42
N PRO A 243 -5.17 2.26 -11.67
CA PRO A 243 -6.14 2.52 -10.60
C PRO A 243 -6.49 1.23 -9.87
N ALA A 244 -6.61 1.26 -8.53
CA ALA A 244 -6.76 0.04 -7.75
C ALA A 244 -8.15 -0.62 -7.87
N THR A 245 -9.19 0.15 -8.21
CA THR A 245 -10.56 -0.35 -8.36
C THR A 245 -11.25 0.27 -9.58
N MET A 246 -12.33 -0.36 -10.05
CA MET A 246 -13.14 0.22 -11.11
C MET A 246 -13.81 1.53 -10.71
N ALA A 247 -14.09 1.74 -9.42
CA ALA A 247 -14.60 3.02 -8.92
C ALA A 247 -13.56 4.13 -9.05
N VAL A 248 -12.31 3.87 -8.64
CA VAL A 248 -11.19 4.82 -8.81
C VAL A 248 -10.93 5.07 -10.31
N TYR A 249 -10.95 4.03 -11.14
CA TYR A 249 -10.77 4.18 -12.59
C TYR A 249 -11.84 5.07 -13.21
N LYS A 250 -13.11 4.83 -12.86
CA LYS A 250 -14.23 5.64 -13.32
C LYS A 250 -14.08 7.10 -12.88
N GLU A 251 -13.67 7.34 -11.63
CA GLU A 251 -13.44 8.68 -11.11
C GLU A 251 -12.30 9.40 -11.86
N CYS A 252 -11.22 8.69 -12.18
CA CYS A 252 -10.14 9.23 -13.03
C CYS A 252 -10.65 9.65 -14.42
N ILE A 253 -11.57 8.89 -15.01
CA ILE A 253 -12.20 9.26 -16.29
C ILE A 253 -13.05 10.52 -16.13
N LEU A 254 -13.92 10.56 -15.13
CA LEU A 254 -14.83 11.68 -14.89
C LEU A 254 -14.09 13.00 -14.60
N ARG A 255 -12.94 12.93 -13.92
CA ARG A 255 -12.08 14.10 -13.63
C ARG A 255 -11.16 14.47 -14.80
N GLY A 256 -11.15 13.71 -15.89
CA GLY A 256 -10.25 13.93 -17.03
C GLY A 256 -8.80 13.52 -16.79
N TRP A 257 -8.50 12.86 -15.66
CA TRP A 257 -7.14 12.43 -15.31
C TRP A 257 -6.63 11.32 -16.24
N THR A 258 -7.50 10.41 -16.65
CA THR A 258 -7.17 9.35 -17.62
C THR A 258 -6.66 9.94 -18.93
N THR A 259 -7.34 10.97 -19.46
CA THR A 259 -6.91 11.68 -20.68
C THR A 259 -5.54 12.33 -20.48
N ALA A 260 -5.35 13.02 -19.35
CA ALA A 260 -4.06 13.65 -19.04
C ALA A 260 -2.90 12.65 -18.93
N PHE A 261 -3.14 11.45 -18.38
CA PHE A 261 -2.13 10.39 -18.36
C PHE A 261 -1.79 9.87 -19.76
N ILE A 262 -2.80 9.71 -20.63
CA ILE A 262 -2.59 9.31 -22.03
C ILE A 262 -1.82 10.40 -22.79
N ASP A 263 -2.19 11.65 -22.61
CA ASP A 263 -1.51 12.81 -23.23
C ASP A 263 -0.06 12.91 -22.76
N ALA A 264 0.22 12.55 -21.51
CA ALA A 264 1.57 12.45 -20.99
C ALA A 264 2.38 11.29 -21.58
N GLY A 265 1.77 10.39 -22.35
CA GLY A 265 2.41 9.23 -22.96
C GLY A 265 2.33 7.95 -22.11
N CYS A 266 1.47 7.91 -21.11
CA CYS A 266 1.27 6.73 -20.26
C CYS A 266 0.17 5.81 -20.80
N ILE A 267 0.24 4.52 -20.47
CA ILE A 267 -0.85 3.56 -20.62
C ILE A 267 -1.66 3.54 -19.32
N VAL A 268 -2.98 3.61 -19.41
CA VAL A 268 -3.87 3.44 -18.26
C VAL A 268 -4.53 2.07 -18.35
N SER A 269 -4.26 1.21 -17.37
CA SER A 269 -4.79 -0.16 -17.31
C SER A 269 -6.05 -0.22 -16.48
N THR A 270 -6.83 -1.29 -16.69
CA THR A 270 -7.84 -1.71 -15.71
C THR A 270 -7.18 -2.17 -14.41
N PRO A 271 -7.91 -2.19 -13.28
CA PRO A 271 -7.40 -2.66 -11.99
C PRO A 271 -6.78 -4.07 -12.08
N THR A 272 -5.53 -4.20 -11.68
CA THR A 272 -4.80 -5.48 -11.67
C THR A 272 -3.56 -5.38 -10.78
N CYS A 273 -3.09 -6.50 -10.23
CA CYS A 273 -1.77 -6.58 -9.61
C CYS A 273 -0.64 -6.60 -10.64
N GLY A 274 -0.92 -7.05 -11.86
CA GLY A 274 -0.09 -6.99 -13.07
C GLY A 274 1.42 -6.94 -12.87
N PRO A 275 2.06 -5.80 -13.13
CA PRO A 275 3.51 -5.67 -13.02
C PRO A 275 4.06 -5.99 -11.62
N CYS A 276 3.30 -5.70 -10.55
CA CYS A 276 3.74 -5.91 -9.16
C CYS A 276 4.21 -7.34 -8.87
N LEU A 277 3.66 -8.33 -9.58
CA LEU A 277 4.04 -9.74 -9.44
C LEU A 277 4.71 -10.32 -10.70
N GLY A 278 4.98 -9.49 -11.71
CA GLY A 278 5.57 -9.94 -12.97
C GLY A 278 4.61 -10.77 -13.84
N GLY A 279 3.28 -10.60 -13.67
CA GLY A 279 2.28 -11.46 -14.30
C GLY A 279 1.52 -10.87 -15.49
N TYR A 280 1.57 -9.57 -15.68
CA TYR A 280 0.80 -8.89 -16.73
C TYR A 280 1.37 -7.51 -17.01
N MET A 281 1.49 -7.11 -18.24
CA MET A 281 2.08 -5.90 -18.81
C MET A 281 3.25 -5.30 -17.97
N GLY A 282 4.20 -4.64 -18.62
CA GLY A 282 5.32 -4.01 -17.92
C GLY A 282 6.29 -4.99 -17.26
N ILE A 283 6.37 -6.23 -17.76
CA ILE A 283 7.38 -7.21 -17.33
C ILE A 283 8.75 -6.72 -17.80
N LEU A 284 9.69 -6.61 -16.86
CA LEU A 284 11.02 -6.08 -17.12
C LEU A 284 11.94 -7.12 -17.78
N ALA A 285 12.68 -6.69 -18.79
CA ALA A 285 13.75 -7.44 -19.41
C ALA A 285 15.05 -7.36 -18.59
N GLU A 286 16.09 -8.07 -19.04
CA GLU A 286 17.43 -8.03 -18.44
C GLU A 286 17.99 -6.61 -18.45
N GLY A 287 18.40 -6.12 -17.27
CA GLY A 287 19.02 -4.81 -17.09
C GLY A 287 18.05 -3.63 -17.08
N GLU A 288 16.75 -3.83 -17.33
CA GLU A 288 15.77 -2.74 -17.24
C GLU A 288 15.55 -2.29 -15.80
N ARG A 289 15.31 -0.98 -15.65
CA ARG A 289 15.03 -0.30 -14.36
C ARG A 289 13.65 0.29 -14.33
N CYS A 290 12.93 0.01 -13.25
CA CYS A 290 11.58 0.49 -13.01
C CYS A 290 11.49 1.26 -11.69
N VAL A 291 10.96 2.47 -11.70
CA VAL A 291 10.44 3.11 -10.48
C VAL A 291 8.98 2.74 -10.32
N SER A 292 8.60 2.27 -9.14
CA SER A 292 7.27 1.73 -8.92
C SER A 292 6.68 2.12 -7.57
N THR A 293 5.37 2.37 -7.56
CA THR A 293 4.63 2.58 -6.30
C THR A 293 4.12 1.28 -5.68
N THR A 294 4.51 0.13 -6.23
CA THR A 294 4.21 -1.19 -5.65
C THR A 294 4.94 -1.41 -4.33
N ASN A 295 4.78 -2.57 -3.71
CA ASN A 295 5.24 -2.82 -2.35
C ASN A 295 6.54 -3.61 -2.26
N ARG A 296 7.00 -4.28 -3.33
CA ARG A 296 8.17 -5.18 -3.31
C ARG A 296 9.11 -4.93 -4.46
N ASN A 297 10.42 -5.02 -4.18
CA ASN A 297 11.49 -4.85 -5.17
C ASN A 297 12.52 -5.98 -5.12
N PHE A 298 12.13 -7.17 -4.68
CA PHE A 298 13.00 -8.34 -4.62
C PHE A 298 13.54 -8.73 -6.01
N VAL A 299 14.63 -9.48 -6.03
CA VAL A 299 15.24 -10.00 -7.26
C VAL A 299 14.19 -10.69 -8.14
N GLY A 300 14.05 -10.27 -9.39
CA GLY A 300 13.11 -10.84 -10.35
C GLY A 300 11.64 -10.52 -10.10
N ARG A 301 11.31 -9.63 -9.16
CA ARG A 301 9.92 -9.36 -8.75
C ARG A 301 9.01 -8.93 -9.89
N MET A 302 9.52 -8.11 -10.81
CA MET A 302 8.75 -7.58 -11.94
C MET A 302 9.16 -8.17 -13.30
N GLY A 303 9.96 -9.23 -13.32
CA GLY A 303 10.40 -9.86 -14.56
C GLY A 303 11.76 -10.55 -14.44
N HIS A 304 12.74 -10.14 -15.28
CA HIS A 304 14.04 -10.76 -15.31
C HIS A 304 14.82 -10.58 -14.00
N VAL A 305 15.58 -11.59 -13.57
CA VAL A 305 16.35 -11.60 -12.31
C VAL A 305 17.41 -10.50 -12.22
N LYS A 306 17.87 -9.97 -13.36
CA LYS A 306 18.82 -8.85 -13.44
C LYS A 306 18.12 -7.50 -13.66
N SER A 307 16.81 -7.43 -13.61
CA SER A 307 16.08 -6.16 -13.59
C SER A 307 16.11 -5.53 -12.21
N GLU A 308 15.97 -4.22 -12.17
CA GLU A 308 16.03 -3.43 -10.94
C GLU A 308 14.71 -2.69 -10.72
N VAL A 309 14.13 -2.85 -9.52
CA VAL A 309 12.91 -2.14 -9.13
C VAL A 309 13.21 -1.21 -7.97
N TYR A 310 12.86 0.05 -8.12
CA TYR A 310 12.95 1.11 -7.13
C TYR A 310 11.57 1.43 -6.61
N LEU A 311 11.36 1.40 -5.30
CA LEU A 311 10.04 1.74 -4.72
C LEU A 311 10.01 3.23 -4.34
N ALA A 312 8.95 3.90 -4.73
CA ALA A 312 8.73 5.31 -4.44
C ALA A 312 7.25 5.63 -4.27
N SER A 313 6.94 6.83 -3.78
CA SER A 313 5.58 7.35 -3.75
C SER A 313 5.13 7.86 -5.14
N PRO A 314 3.81 8.03 -5.37
CA PRO A 314 3.31 8.57 -6.64
C PRO A 314 3.80 10.01 -6.94
N ALA A 315 4.16 10.78 -5.92
CA ALA A 315 4.65 12.15 -6.07
C ALA A 315 6.16 12.24 -6.31
N THR A 316 6.90 11.18 -5.98
CA THR A 316 8.35 11.05 -6.17
C THR A 316 8.68 10.65 -7.59
#